data_e1ee8cbc54ed65572de1551445d519c3
#
_entry.id   e1ee8cbc54ed65572de1551445d519c3
#
_cell.length_a   1.000
_cell.length_b   1.000
_cell.length_c   1.000
_cell.angle_alpha   90.00
_cell.angle_beta   90.00
_cell.angle_gamma   90.00
#
_symmetry.space_group_name_H-M   'P 1'
#
loop_
_entity.id
_entity.type
_entity.pdbx_description
1 polymer ?
#
loop_
_entity_poly.entity_id
_entity_poly.type
_entity_poly.pdbx_seq_one_letter_code
_entity_poly.pdbx_strand_id
1 'polypeptide(L)'
;MLKQLIPKEEKYFEDFKEMIYHISEMAKYTNQFFSSDVIDQSLLLKIKPLEQRXXXXXXXXFKRLNKTFITPFDREDIFALVKRLSAISDNLLGATNRVETFNIKEKIKYTDKISAIILQQISELGCAIQDIKARRINECKAVNDLESEADKIYQQANKELFENEKDAIKLIKEKEILDILEKTCDKCQSAANIILSIFIKNN
;
A
#
# COMPACT_ATOMS: atom_id res chain seq x y z
N MET A 1 -39.23 -2.56 -5.24
CA MET A 1 -37.87 -2.29 -5.75
C MET A 1 -37.08 -3.56 -5.67
N LEU A 2 -36.83 -4.19 -6.83
CA LEU A 2 -35.95 -5.32 -6.91
C LEU A 2 -34.50 -4.78 -6.75
N LYS A 3 -33.87 -5.00 -5.61
CA LYS A 3 -32.44 -4.82 -5.49
C LYS A 3 -31.84 -5.76 -6.53
N GLN A 4 -31.28 -5.22 -7.60
CA GLN A 4 -30.54 -6.01 -8.56
C GLN A 4 -29.49 -6.81 -7.78
N LEU A 5 -29.65 -8.13 -7.80
CA LEU A 5 -28.70 -9.03 -7.16
C LEU A 5 -27.40 -8.99 -7.99
N ILE A 6 -26.45 -8.21 -7.52
CA ILE A 6 -25.09 -8.20 -8.10
C ILE A 6 -24.55 -9.63 -8.00
N PRO A 7 -24.10 -10.24 -9.09
CA PRO A 7 -23.54 -11.58 -9.03
C PRO A 7 -22.46 -11.68 -7.95
N LYS A 8 -22.39 -12.81 -7.26
CA LYS A 8 -21.44 -13.02 -6.14
C LYS A 8 -19.98 -12.77 -6.55
N GLU A 9 -19.62 -13.11 -7.77
CA GLU A 9 -18.29 -12.86 -8.34
C GLU A 9 -17.94 -11.36 -8.37
N GLU A 10 -18.88 -10.57 -8.91
CA GLU A 10 -18.66 -9.13 -9.08
C GLU A 10 -18.42 -8.41 -7.73
N LYS A 11 -19.00 -8.93 -6.66
CA LYS A 11 -18.83 -8.34 -5.33
C LYS A 11 -17.38 -8.41 -4.83
N TYR A 12 -16.64 -9.47 -5.18
CA TYR A 12 -15.21 -9.54 -4.84
C TYR A 12 -14.42 -8.44 -5.54
N PHE A 13 -14.72 -8.23 -6.83
CA PHE A 13 -14.04 -7.19 -7.61
C PHE A 13 -14.35 -5.79 -7.06
N GLU A 14 -15.59 -5.57 -6.67
CA GLU A 14 -16.01 -4.29 -6.06
C GLU A 14 -15.30 -4.06 -4.72
N ASP A 15 -15.21 -5.10 -3.89
CA ASP A 15 -14.49 -5.03 -2.61
C ASP A 15 -13.02 -4.64 -2.85
N PHE A 16 -12.34 -5.27 -3.83
CA PHE A 16 -10.95 -4.95 -4.18
C PHE A 16 -10.81 -3.50 -4.68
N LYS A 17 -11.74 -3.06 -5.52
CA LYS A 17 -11.73 -1.68 -6.06
C LYS A 17 -11.90 -0.67 -4.93
N GLU A 18 -12.79 -0.94 -3.99
CA GLU A 18 -12.99 -0.06 -2.84
C GLU A 18 -11.74 -0.01 -1.96
N MET A 19 -11.11 -1.15 -1.69
CA MET A 19 -9.87 -1.21 -0.91
C MET A 19 -8.78 -0.38 -1.57
N ILE A 20 -8.52 -0.61 -2.88
CA ILE A 20 -7.42 0.09 -3.57
C ILE A 20 -7.73 1.59 -3.71
N TYR A 21 -9.00 1.98 -3.81
CA TYR A 21 -9.38 3.39 -3.83
C TYR A 21 -8.95 4.08 -2.53
N HIS A 22 -9.27 3.48 -1.36
CA HIS A 22 -8.89 4.07 -0.08
C HIS A 22 -7.38 4.11 0.09
N ILE A 23 -6.68 3.05 -0.30
CA ILE A 23 -5.22 2.97 -0.26
C ILE A 23 -4.60 4.06 -1.16
N SER A 24 -5.18 4.29 -2.34
CA SER A 24 -4.71 5.34 -3.26
C SER A 24 -4.81 6.72 -2.63
N GLU A 25 -5.94 7.00 -1.97
CA GLU A 25 -6.11 8.28 -1.27
C GLU A 25 -5.11 8.41 -0.10
N MET A 26 -4.90 7.33 0.66
CA MET A 26 -3.89 7.31 1.73
C MET A 26 -2.50 7.59 1.19
N ALA A 27 -2.14 6.97 0.05
CA ALA A 27 -0.82 7.14 -0.57
C ALA A 27 -0.60 8.58 -1.03
N LYS A 28 -1.63 9.23 -1.56
CA LYS A 28 -1.57 10.65 -1.96
C LYS A 28 -1.25 11.53 -0.76
N TYR A 29 -1.96 11.34 0.36
CA TYR A 29 -1.73 12.12 1.58
C TYR A 29 -0.37 11.80 2.20
N THR A 30 0.06 10.53 2.16
CA THR A 30 1.38 10.11 2.67
C THR A 30 2.49 10.76 1.86
N ASN A 31 2.38 10.75 0.53
CA ASN A 31 3.38 11.41 -0.32
C ASN A 31 3.40 12.93 -0.08
N GLN A 32 2.24 13.54 0.05
CA GLN A 32 2.14 14.97 0.38
C GLN A 32 2.82 15.26 1.73
N PHE A 33 2.58 14.41 2.72
CA PHE A 33 3.16 14.52 4.06
C PHE A 33 4.70 14.49 4.03
N PHE A 34 5.26 13.52 3.30
CA PHE A 34 6.72 13.33 3.24
C PHE A 34 7.42 14.25 2.22
N SER A 35 6.67 14.91 1.34
CA SER A 35 7.23 15.82 0.33
C SER A 35 7.31 17.26 0.82
N SER A 36 6.59 17.62 1.87
CA SER A 36 6.58 18.98 2.43
C SER A 36 7.82 19.21 3.29
N ASP A 37 8.39 20.41 3.21
CA ASP A 37 9.50 20.81 4.07
C ASP A 37 9.04 20.98 5.52
N VAL A 38 7.76 21.34 5.71
CA VAL A 38 7.12 21.47 7.03
C VAL A 38 6.16 20.29 7.22
N ILE A 39 6.28 19.60 8.35
CA ILE A 39 5.42 18.45 8.67
C ILE A 39 4.00 18.96 8.99
N ASP A 40 3.03 18.57 8.16
CA ASP A 40 1.63 18.96 8.30
C ASP A 40 0.86 17.86 9.05
N GLN A 41 0.73 18.04 10.36
CA GLN A 41 0.03 17.08 11.22
C GLN A 41 -1.45 16.91 10.82
N SER A 42 -2.05 17.89 10.15
CA SER A 42 -3.46 17.78 9.74
C SER A 42 -3.69 16.65 8.72
N LEU A 43 -2.66 16.25 7.97
CA LEU A 43 -2.75 15.14 7.02
C LEU A 43 -2.99 13.80 7.72
N LEU A 44 -2.53 13.65 8.97
CA LEU A 44 -2.80 12.44 9.79
C LEU A 44 -4.30 12.26 9.99
N LEU A 45 -5.04 13.35 10.16
CA LEU A 45 -6.50 13.32 10.37
C LEU A 45 -7.23 12.82 9.11
N LYS A 46 -6.62 12.96 7.95
CA LYS A 46 -7.18 12.47 6.67
C LYS A 46 -6.85 11.00 6.41
N ILE A 47 -5.67 10.55 6.84
CA ILE A 47 -5.17 9.18 6.57
C ILE A 47 -5.89 8.14 7.45
N LYS A 48 -6.04 8.41 8.73
CA LYS A 48 -6.62 7.45 9.69
C LYS A 48 -8.04 6.99 9.33
N PRO A 49 -8.97 7.90 8.97
CA PRO A 49 -10.32 7.44 8.57
C PRO A 49 -10.31 6.56 7.32
N LEU A 50 -9.39 6.79 6.39
CA LEU A 50 -9.27 5.98 5.17
C LEU A 50 -8.80 4.55 5.52
N GLU A 51 -7.85 4.44 6.44
CA GLU A 51 -7.40 3.14 6.94
C GLU A 51 -8.58 2.38 7.60
N GLN A 52 -9.35 3.07 8.41
CA GLN A 52 -10.52 2.48 9.07
C GLN A 52 -11.55 1.95 8.06
N ARG A 53 -11.73 2.66 6.99
CA ARG A 53 -12.57 2.17 5.87
C ARG A 53 -11.97 0.94 5.19
N UNK A 54 -10.70 0.77 5.01
CA UNK A 54 -10.03 -0.31 4.38
C UNK A 54 -10.13 -1.53 5.24
N UNK A 55 -10.30 -1.21 6.63
CA UNK A 55 -10.40 -2.28 7.52
C UNK A 55 -11.80 -2.86 7.52
N UNK A 56 -12.83 -2.08 7.30
CA UNK A 56 -14.16 -2.48 7.18
C UNK A 56 -14.40 -3.21 5.87
N UNK A 57 -13.72 -2.95 4.83
CA UNK A 57 -13.80 -3.61 3.60
C UNK A 57 -13.12 -4.93 3.64
N UNK A 58 -12.07 -5.00 4.47
CA UNK A 58 -11.37 -6.19 4.63
C UNK A 58 -12.18 -7.23 5.35
N UNK A 59 -13.01 -6.78 6.28
CA UNK A 59 -13.89 -7.58 7.02
C UNK A 59 -15.06 -8.05 6.19
N UNK A 60 -15.39 -7.44 5.29
CA UNK A 60 -16.42 -7.81 4.42
C UNK A 60 -16.02 -8.82 3.41
N UNK A 61 -14.75 -8.78 3.04
CA UNK A 61 -14.19 -9.70 2.15
C UNK A 61 -14.00 -11.06 2.73
N PHE A 62 -13.54 -11.06 3.94
CA PHE A 62 -13.35 -12.34 4.67
C PHE A 62 -14.67 -13.04 5.01
N LYS A 63 -15.64 -12.31 5.44
CA LYS A 63 -16.98 -12.88 5.71
C LYS A 63 -17.57 -13.50 4.45
N ARG A 64 -17.41 -12.83 3.33
CA ARG A 64 -17.89 -13.33 2.03
C ARG A 64 -17.13 -14.61 1.66
N LEU A 65 -15.80 -14.57 1.84
CA LEU A 65 -14.92 -15.71 1.55
C LEU A 65 -15.34 -16.95 2.35
N ASN A 66 -15.66 -16.76 3.63
CA ASN A 66 -16.09 -17.87 4.51
C ASN A 66 -17.46 -18.44 4.11
N LYS A 67 -18.34 -17.62 3.53
CA LYS A 67 -19.72 -18.03 3.18
C LYS A 67 -19.88 -18.47 1.74
N THR A 68 -18.90 -18.21 0.88
CA THR A 68 -19.02 -18.51 -0.56
C THR A 68 -18.32 -19.85 -0.85
N PHE A 69 -19.07 -20.79 -1.44
CA PHE A 69 -18.54 -22.11 -1.80
C PHE A 69 -17.63 -22.03 -3.02
N ILE A 70 -18.06 -21.30 -4.05
CA ILE A 70 -17.30 -21.13 -5.31
C ILE A 70 -16.85 -19.66 -5.40
N THR A 71 -15.53 -19.43 -5.54
CA THR A 71 -14.93 -18.11 -5.68
C THR A 71 -14.46 -17.86 -7.11
N PRO A 72 -14.38 -16.58 -7.56
CA PRO A 72 -13.95 -16.29 -8.95
C PRO A 72 -12.49 -16.70 -9.24
N PHE A 73 -11.66 -16.73 -8.20
CA PHE A 73 -10.25 -17.13 -8.27
C PHE A 73 -9.96 -18.06 -7.09
N ASP A 74 -8.76 -18.63 -7.08
CA ASP A 74 -8.26 -19.43 -5.95
C ASP A 74 -8.49 -18.65 -4.64
N ARG A 75 -9.17 -19.28 -3.71
CA ARG A 75 -9.52 -18.72 -2.39
C ARG A 75 -8.28 -18.22 -1.65
N GLU A 76 -7.16 -18.96 -1.75
CA GLU A 76 -5.91 -18.59 -1.11
C GLU A 76 -5.33 -17.30 -1.71
N ASP A 77 -5.45 -17.11 -3.04
CA ASP A 77 -4.98 -15.89 -3.71
C ASP A 77 -5.84 -14.69 -3.30
N ILE A 78 -7.16 -14.87 -3.20
CA ILE A 78 -8.06 -13.81 -2.73
C ILE A 78 -7.67 -13.39 -1.31
N PHE A 79 -7.51 -14.37 -0.41
CA PHE A 79 -7.12 -14.13 0.98
C PHE A 79 -5.77 -13.40 1.04
N ALA A 80 -4.78 -13.88 0.28
CA ALA A 80 -3.44 -13.28 0.25
C ALA A 80 -3.47 -11.84 -0.26
N LEU A 81 -4.22 -11.57 -1.33
CA LEU A 81 -4.32 -10.21 -1.88
C LEU A 81 -4.95 -9.24 -0.87
N VAL A 82 -6.05 -9.65 -0.22
CA VAL A 82 -6.70 -8.83 0.82
C VAL A 82 -5.70 -8.53 1.95
N LYS A 83 -4.94 -9.53 2.39
CA LYS A 83 -3.94 -9.35 3.46
C LYS A 83 -2.82 -8.38 3.04
N ARG A 84 -2.38 -8.45 1.77
CA ARG A 84 -1.33 -7.54 1.28
C ARG A 84 -1.84 -6.10 1.17
N LEU A 85 -3.07 -5.91 0.68
CA LEU A 85 -3.67 -4.58 0.60
C LEU A 85 -3.85 -3.99 2.01
N SER A 86 -4.30 -4.79 2.97
CA SER A 86 -4.40 -4.36 4.37
C SER A 86 -3.04 -3.95 4.93
N ALA A 87 -1.99 -4.75 4.66
CA ALA A 87 -0.64 -4.44 5.15
C ALA A 87 -0.11 -3.12 4.57
N ILE A 88 -0.40 -2.83 3.30
CA ILE A 88 -0.03 -1.55 2.67
C ILE A 88 -0.69 -0.39 3.44
N SER A 89 -1.99 -0.51 3.69
CA SER A 89 -2.77 0.50 4.43
C SER A 89 -2.20 0.71 5.84
N ASP A 90 -1.94 -0.38 6.57
CA ASP A 90 -1.38 -0.33 7.93
C ASP A 90 -0.01 0.37 7.93
N ASN A 91 0.82 0.08 6.94
CA ASN A 91 2.17 0.66 6.85
C ASN A 91 2.12 2.15 6.51
N LEU A 92 1.20 2.57 5.62
CA LEU A 92 1.04 4.00 5.28
C LEU A 92 0.63 4.81 6.53
N LEU A 93 -0.34 4.31 7.29
CA LEU A 93 -0.74 4.95 8.55
C LEU A 93 0.41 4.88 9.57
N GLY A 94 1.07 3.72 9.65
CA GLY A 94 2.18 3.51 10.58
C GLY A 94 3.35 4.45 10.34
N ALA A 95 3.67 4.75 9.08
CA ALA A 95 4.76 5.66 8.74
C ALA A 95 4.49 7.08 9.26
N THR A 96 3.30 7.59 9.00
CA THR A 96 2.92 8.96 9.42
C THR A 96 2.75 9.04 10.93
N ASN A 97 2.16 8.01 11.56
CA ASN A 97 2.01 7.95 13.02
C ASN A 97 3.36 7.94 13.74
N ARG A 98 4.37 7.25 13.18
CA ARG A 98 5.71 7.23 13.77
C ARG A 98 6.36 8.61 13.77
N VAL A 99 6.14 9.41 12.74
CA VAL A 99 6.65 10.79 12.70
C VAL A 99 6.11 11.58 13.90
N GLU A 100 4.81 11.43 14.18
CA GLU A 100 4.18 12.07 15.35
C GLU A 100 4.70 11.48 16.66
N THR A 101 4.68 10.16 16.79
CA THR A 101 5.07 9.43 18.01
C THR A 101 6.52 9.75 18.40
N PHE A 102 7.41 9.82 17.41
CA PHE A 102 8.85 10.08 17.63
C PHE A 102 9.15 11.57 17.74
N ASN A 103 8.12 12.42 17.61
CA ASN A 103 8.27 13.89 17.69
C ASN A 103 9.28 14.40 16.65
N ILE A 104 9.22 13.88 15.44
CA ILE A 104 10.08 14.30 14.33
C ILE A 104 9.52 15.62 13.78
N LYS A 105 10.36 16.65 13.72
CA LYS A 105 9.96 18.00 13.31
C LYS A 105 10.51 18.40 11.94
N GLU A 106 11.52 17.70 11.46
CA GLU A 106 12.19 18.03 10.21
C GLU A 106 11.97 16.95 9.18
N LYS A 107 11.95 17.37 7.92
CA LYS A 107 11.86 16.45 6.79
C LYS A 107 13.03 15.46 6.84
N ILE A 108 12.74 14.18 6.65
CA ILE A 108 13.74 13.11 6.59
C ILE A 108 14.14 12.95 5.12
N LYS A 109 15.44 12.98 4.85
CA LYS A 109 15.99 12.87 3.50
C LYS A 109 15.52 11.57 2.84
N TYR A 110 15.16 11.64 1.57
CA TYR A 110 14.73 10.52 0.71
C TYR A 110 13.31 10.00 0.94
N THR A 111 12.63 10.38 2.02
CA THR A 111 11.25 9.92 2.27
C THR A 111 10.27 10.43 1.21
N ASP A 112 10.51 11.61 0.67
CA ASP A 112 9.74 12.17 -0.45
C ASP A 112 9.82 11.26 -1.68
N LYS A 113 11.04 10.80 -2.01
CA LYS A 113 11.26 9.96 -3.19
C LYS A 113 10.64 8.58 -3.02
N ILE A 114 10.81 7.95 -1.85
CA ILE A 114 10.26 6.62 -1.59
C ILE A 114 8.73 6.68 -1.55
N SER A 115 8.15 7.70 -0.89
CA SER A 115 6.68 7.83 -0.84
C SER A 115 6.08 8.12 -2.22
N ALA A 116 6.81 8.82 -3.10
CA ALA A 116 6.38 9.03 -4.49
C ALA A 116 6.36 7.71 -5.27
N ILE A 117 7.36 6.85 -5.04
CA ILE A 117 7.39 5.51 -5.67
C ILE A 117 6.22 4.66 -5.17
N ILE A 118 5.93 4.69 -3.87
CA ILE A 118 4.77 3.98 -3.28
C ILE A 118 3.49 4.44 -3.98
N LEU A 119 3.31 5.75 -4.16
CA LEU A 119 2.14 6.30 -4.85
C LEU A 119 2.03 5.76 -6.28
N GLN A 120 3.15 5.70 -7.01
CA GLN A 120 3.18 5.14 -8.36
C GLN A 120 2.85 3.64 -8.36
N GLN A 121 3.42 2.87 -7.43
CA GLN A 121 3.14 1.43 -7.30
C GLN A 121 1.65 1.19 -7.06
N ILE A 122 1.04 1.99 -6.17
CA ILE A 122 -0.38 1.86 -5.82
C ILE A 122 -1.25 2.24 -7.03
N SER A 123 -0.83 3.24 -7.82
CA SER A 123 -1.52 3.60 -9.06
C SER A 123 -1.53 2.44 -10.06
N GLU A 124 -0.39 1.76 -10.24
CA GLU A 124 -0.28 0.60 -11.13
C GLU A 124 -1.12 -0.58 -10.61
N LEU A 125 -1.08 -0.85 -9.30
CA LEU A 125 -1.93 -1.87 -8.67
C LEU A 125 -3.41 -1.53 -8.90
N GLY A 126 -3.77 -0.26 -8.78
CA GLY A 126 -5.13 0.22 -9.00
C GLY A 126 -5.60 -0.09 -10.42
N CYS A 127 -4.75 0.15 -11.42
CA CYS A 127 -5.05 -0.17 -12.81
C CYS A 127 -5.29 -1.68 -12.99
N ALA A 128 -4.45 -2.51 -12.39
CA ALA A 128 -4.58 -3.97 -12.48
C ALA A 128 -5.86 -4.47 -11.78
N ILE A 129 -6.19 -3.90 -10.62
CA ILE A 129 -7.36 -4.30 -9.81
C ILE A 129 -8.67 -3.80 -10.43
N GLN A 130 -8.69 -2.61 -11.04
CA GLN A 130 -9.90 -2.04 -11.65
C GLN A 130 -10.48 -2.95 -12.72
N ASP A 131 -9.62 -3.69 -13.42
CA ASP A 131 -10.07 -4.64 -14.42
C ASP A 131 -9.14 -5.86 -14.42
N ILE A 132 -9.33 -6.74 -13.45
CA ILE A 132 -8.52 -7.96 -13.28
C ILE A 132 -8.65 -8.85 -14.53
N LYS A 133 -9.83 -8.87 -15.18
CA LYS A 133 -10.07 -9.67 -16.38
C LYS A 133 -9.25 -9.20 -17.58
N ALA A 134 -8.84 -7.93 -17.61
CA ALA A 134 -7.98 -7.38 -18.66
C ALA A 134 -6.53 -7.88 -18.56
N ARG A 135 -6.17 -8.53 -17.43
CA ARG A 135 -4.86 -9.18 -17.24
C ARG A 135 -3.71 -8.20 -17.49
N ARG A 136 -3.69 -7.13 -16.72
CA ARG A 136 -2.72 -6.04 -16.87
C ARG A 136 -1.34 -6.42 -16.31
N ILE A 137 -0.65 -7.29 -17.06
CA ILE A 137 0.66 -7.84 -16.68
C ILE A 137 1.71 -6.72 -16.61
N ASN A 138 1.66 -5.78 -17.56
CA ASN A 138 2.66 -4.70 -17.62
C ASN A 138 2.59 -3.80 -16.38
N GLU A 139 1.38 -3.54 -15.87
CA GLU A 139 1.20 -2.74 -14.66
C GLU A 139 1.81 -3.47 -13.45
N CYS A 140 1.63 -4.78 -13.34
CA CYS A 140 2.23 -5.58 -12.28
C CYS A 140 3.77 -5.60 -12.39
N LYS A 141 4.31 -5.68 -13.61
CA LYS A 141 5.76 -5.61 -13.84
C LYS A 141 6.31 -4.23 -13.45
N ALA A 142 5.55 -3.16 -13.76
CA ALA A 142 5.93 -1.81 -13.38
C ALA A 142 6.07 -1.67 -11.84
N VAL A 143 5.18 -2.33 -11.08
CA VAL A 143 5.27 -2.34 -9.60
C VAL A 143 6.61 -2.96 -9.16
N ASN A 144 7.02 -4.07 -9.79
CA ASN A 144 8.29 -4.74 -9.47
C ASN A 144 9.48 -3.84 -9.81
N ASP A 145 9.46 -3.16 -10.96
CA ASP A 145 10.53 -2.25 -11.36
C ASP A 145 10.64 -1.07 -10.38
N LEU A 146 9.51 -0.53 -9.95
CA LEU A 146 9.46 0.57 -8.98
C LEU A 146 10.01 0.13 -7.62
N GLU A 147 9.73 -1.11 -7.19
CA GLU A 147 10.29 -1.65 -5.94
C GLU A 147 11.83 -1.68 -6.02
N SER A 148 12.37 -2.13 -7.16
CA SER A 148 13.83 -2.16 -7.35
C SER A 148 14.44 -0.76 -7.28
N GLU A 149 13.75 0.24 -7.81
CA GLU A 149 14.18 1.65 -7.71
C GLU A 149 14.14 2.13 -6.26
N ALA A 150 13.05 1.82 -5.53
CA ALA A 150 12.91 2.20 -4.13
C ALA A 150 14.01 1.56 -3.27
N ASP A 151 14.35 0.29 -3.53
CA ASP A 151 15.41 -0.41 -2.79
C ASP A 151 16.75 0.31 -2.94
N LYS A 152 17.10 0.76 -4.14
CA LYS A 152 18.34 1.51 -4.38
C LYS A 152 18.35 2.82 -3.58
N ILE A 153 17.24 3.54 -3.58
CA ILE A 153 17.08 4.80 -2.83
C ILE A 153 17.21 4.51 -1.33
N TYR A 154 16.56 3.47 -0.85
CA TYR A 154 16.59 3.05 0.55
C TYR A 154 18.01 2.73 1.00
N GLN A 155 18.77 1.98 0.19
CA GLN A 155 20.15 1.64 0.51
C GLN A 155 21.03 2.89 0.56
N GLN A 156 20.86 3.82 -0.38
CA GLN A 156 21.58 5.10 -0.39
C GLN A 156 21.23 5.93 0.84
N ALA A 157 19.92 5.98 1.19
CA ALA A 157 19.45 6.71 2.38
C ALA A 157 20.09 6.18 3.65
N ASN A 158 20.13 4.86 3.83
CA ASN A 158 20.74 4.21 4.99
C ASN A 158 22.23 4.48 5.06
N LYS A 159 22.94 4.37 3.91
CA LYS A 159 24.37 4.63 3.84
C LYS A 159 24.67 6.05 4.34
N GLU A 160 23.97 7.05 3.79
CA GLU A 160 24.19 8.44 4.17
C GLU A 160 23.83 8.69 5.65
N LEU A 161 22.74 8.08 6.11
CA LEU A 161 22.29 8.23 7.50
C LEU A 161 23.37 7.72 8.47
N PHE A 162 23.89 6.52 8.24
CA PHE A 162 24.90 5.92 9.12
C PHE A 162 26.27 6.60 9.01
N GLU A 163 26.60 7.20 7.86
CA GLU A 163 27.85 7.95 7.68
C GLU A 163 27.80 9.31 8.39
N ASN A 164 26.65 9.98 8.36
CA ASN A 164 26.57 11.40 8.72
C ASN A 164 25.91 11.69 10.06
N GLU A 165 24.94 10.86 10.50
CA GLU A 165 24.18 11.14 11.72
C GLU A 165 24.96 10.66 12.95
N LYS A 166 25.26 11.58 13.85
CA LYS A 166 26.01 11.29 15.09
C LYS A 166 25.10 11.12 16.31
N ASP A 167 23.86 11.59 16.25
CA ASP A 167 22.87 11.40 17.32
C ASP A 167 22.19 10.04 17.11
N ALA A 168 22.47 9.08 17.99
CA ALA A 168 21.96 7.72 17.88
C ALA A 168 20.42 7.67 17.96
N ILE A 169 19.79 8.53 18.75
CA ILE A 169 18.32 8.57 18.86
C ILE A 169 17.72 9.07 17.55
N LYS A 170 18.28 10.14 16.97
CA LYS A 170 17.82 10.66 15.67
C LYS A 170 17.99 9.61 14.58
N LEU A 171 19.13 8.89 14.56
CA LEU A 171 19.40 7.82 13.62
C LEU A 171 18.34 6.72 13.70
N ILE A 172 18.00 6.28 14.93
CA ILE A 172 16.97 5.25 15.15
C ILE A 172 15.62 5.72 14.61
N LYS A 173 15.22 6.96 14.92
CA LYS A 173 13.94 7.53 14.47
C LYS A 173 13.85 7.55 12.95
N GLU A 174 14.87 8.08 12.29
CA GLU A 174 14.87 8.22 10.83
C GLU A 174 14.94 6.86 10.15
N LYS A 175 15.74 5.93 10.69
CA LYS A 175 15.82 4.57 10.15
C LYS A 175 14.47 3.86 10.24
N GLU A 176 13.74 4.00 11.35
CA GLU A 176 12.41 3.41 11.51
C GLU A 176 11.44 3.88 10.41
N ILE A 177 11.50 5.17 10.06
CA ILE A 177 10.63 5.72 9.00
C ILE A 177 11.04 5.16 7.63
N LEU A 178 12.34 5.16 7.33
CA LEU A 178 12.85 4.61 6.06
C LEU A 178 12.48 3.13 5.94
N ASP A 179 12.62 2.37 7.02
CA ASP A 179 12.31 0.92 7.04
C ASP A 179 10.84 0.66 6.75
N ILE A 180 9.91 1.40 7.37
CA ILE A 180 8.48 1.16 7.14
C ILE A 180 8.06 1.56 5.73
N LEU A 181 8.66 2.60 5.15
CA LEU A 181 8.39 3.00 3.77
C LEU A 181 8.90 1.91 2.79
N GLU A 182 10.10 1.39 3.02
CA GLU A 182 10.66 0.31 2.19
C GLU A 182 9.79 -0.95 2.29
N LYS A 183 9.37 -1.32 3.50
CA LYS A 183 8.45 -2.45 3.71
C LYS A 183 7.12 -2.25 2.96
N THR A 184 6.67 -1.01 2.84
CA THR A 184 5.45 -0.69 2.08
C THR A 184 5.65 -0.98 0.59
N CYS A 185 6.81 -0.60 0.04
CA CYS A 185 7.18 -0.93 -1.35
C CYS A 185 7.19 -2.44 -1.57
N ASP A 186 7.75 -3.20 -0.63
CA ASP A 186 7.78 -4.66 -0.67
C ASP A 186 6.36 -5.25 -0.68
N LYS A 187 5.46 -4.69 0.11
CA LYS A 187 4.06 -5.16 0.16
C LYS A 187 3.34 -4.87 -1.16
N CYS A 188 3.63 -3.74 -1.80
CA CYS A 188 3.10 -3.44 -3.13
C CYS A 188 3.59 -4.48 -4.15
N GLN A 189 4.88 -4.82 -4.12
CA GLN A 189 5.45 -5.85 -4.98
C GLN A 189 4.78 -7.20 -4.72
N SER A 190 4.62 -7.57 -3.46
CA SER A 190 3.96 -8.81 -3.07
C SER A 190 2.53 -8.88 -3.60
N ALA A 191 1.77 -7.77 -3.52
CA ALA A 191 0.41 -7.69 -4.06
C ALA A 191 0.42 -7.89 -5.59
N ALA A 192 1.34 -7.25 -6.30
CA ALA A 192 1.48 -7.41 -7.75
C ALA A 192 1.78 -8.86 -8.13
N ASN A 193 2.62 -9.54 -7.36
CA ASN A 193 2.99 -10.93 -7.62
C ASN A 193 1.80 -11.87 -7.40
N ILE A 194 0.95 -11.59 -6.40
CA ILE A 194 -0.29 -12.35 -6.20
C ILE A 194 -1.23 -12.16 -7.40
N ILE A 195 -1.36 -10.92 -7.90
CA ILE A 195 -2.20 -10.62 -9.07
C ILE A 195 -1.66 -11.39 -10.30
N LEU A 196 -0.35 -11.40 -10.50
CA LEU A 196 0.27 -12.17 -11.60
C LEU A 196 -0.03 -13.67 -11.46
N SER A 197 0.02 -14.21 -10.22
CA SER A 197 -0.34 -15.60 -9.96
C SER A 197 -1.80 -15.89 -10.36
N ILE A 198 -2.72 -14.96 -10.04
CA ILE A 198 -4.13 -15.06 -10.44
C ILE A 198 -4.24 -15.14 -11.98
N PHE A 199 -3.49 -14.29 -12.69
CA PHE A 199 -3.49 -14.27 -14.16
C PHE A 199 -2.99 -15.60 -14.75
N ILE A 200 -1.96 -16.19 -14.16
CA ILE A 200 -1.36 -17.45 -14.62
C ILE A 200 -2.33 -18.62 -14.39
N LYS A 201 -2.96 -18.69 -13.22
CA LYS A 201 -3.87 -19.78 -12.83
C LYS A 201 -5.19 -19.76 -13.60
N ASN A 202 -5.59 -18.61 -14.15
CA ASN A 202 -6.91 -18.43 -14.78
C ASN A 202 -6.77 -18.14 -16.27
N ASN A 203 -5.90 -18.90 -16.97
CA ASN A 203 -5.73 -18.89 -18.42
C ASN A 203 -6.87 -19.66 -19.10
#